data_f70092a3e2f18ca33741c79f541d3f91
#
_entry.id   f70092a3e2f18ca33741c79f541d3f91
#
_cell.length_a   1.000
_cell.length_b   1.000
_cell.length_c   1.000
_cell.angle_alpha   90.00
_cell.angle_beta   90.00
_cell.angle_gamma   90.00
#
_symmetry.space_group_name_H-M   'P 1'
#
loop_
_entity.id
_entity.type
_entity.pdbx_description
1 polymer ?
#
loop_
_entity_poly.entity_id
_entity_poly.type
_entity_poly.pdbx_seq_one_letter_code
_entity_poly.pdbx_strand_id
1 'polypeptide(L)'
;MGLHIGGGSNSVFKQRPTAVQYIRPHLTSGRICFFLRFNFMPNPQPAIHDPQSPRALITGITGQDGAYLAEFLLGKGYEVHGVVRRSSSENFERIAKIAHRITLHQADLLDQLSLIKVLEEARPREVYNLAAQSFVPTSWLQPLLTGEFTALGVTRVLEAIRLVDPTVRFYQASSSEMFGKKNVAEEPQNERTPFWPRSPYGVAKVYGHWITVNYRESYGIFACSGILFNHESPLRGKEFVSRKITDAAARIKLGVQQELRLGNLDALRDWGYAGDYVEAMWLMLQQDQPDDYVVATGVKHSVRELVDVAFGRAGLDPARHVRTDPALLRPAEVNHLCGDAGKARDKFGWRPKVDFRKLVEMMVDADLERVRREIVAG
;
A
#
# COMPACT_ATOMS: atom_id res chain seq x y z
N MET A 1 -67.65 23.15 15.48
CA MET A 1 -67.90 21.76 15.19
C MET A 1 -66.55 21.11 14.99
N GLY A 2 -65.88 20.52 15.90
CA GLY A 2 -66.20 19.41 16.81
C GLY A 2 -65.88 18.16 16.05
N LEU A 3 -64.78 17.50 16.31
CA LEU A 3 -64.59 16.40 17.17
C LEU A 3 -63.16 15.81 17.10
N HIS A 4 -62.62 15.60 18.19
CA HIS A 4 -61.68 14.68 18.81
C HIS A 4 -61.68 13.24 18.27
N ILE A 5 -60.55 12.58 18.43
CA ILE A 5 -60.14 11.35 19.11
C ILE A 5 -59.04 10.73 18.22
N GLY A 6 -57.82 10.39 18.59
CA GLY A 6 -57.31 9.81 19.81
C GLY A 6 -56.63 8.47 19.48
N GLY A 7 -55.53 8.21 20.06
CA GLY A 7 -55.09 6.80 20.20
C GLY A 7 -53.77 6.42 19.48
N GLY A 8 -52.72 6.33 20.25
CA GLY A 8 -51.44 5.83 19.88
C GLY A 8 -51.42 4.31 19.71
N SER A 9 -50.39 3.82 19.09
CA SER A 9 -49.78 2.52 19.47
C SER A 9 -48.34 2.44 18.97
N ASN A 10 -47.45 2.34 19.92
CA ASN A 10 -46.08 1.86 19.77
C ASN A 10 -46.10 0.43 19.21
N SER A 11 -45.50 0.21 18.06
CA SER A 11 -45.14 -1.15 17.65
C SER A 11 -43.65 -1.36 17.70
N VAL A 12 -43.23 -1.95 18.82
CA VAL A 12 -41.94 -2.55 19.05
C VAL A 12 -41.76 -3.75 18.09
N PHE A 13 -40.90 -3.65 17.12
CA PHE A 13 -40.48 -4.82 16.33
C PHE A 13 -39.62 -5.73 17.21
N LYS A 14 -40.26 -6.78 17.74
CA LYS A 14 -39.57 -7.93 18.34
C LYS A 14 -38.87 -8.74 17.24
N GLN A 15 -37.55 -8.77 17.27
CA GLN A 15 -36.77 -9.77 16.56
C GLN A 15 -37.04 -11.14 17.16
N ARG A 16 -37.48 -12.09 16.33
CA ARG A 16 -37.56 -13.51 16.69
C ARG A 16 -36.22 -14.18 16.40
N PRO A 17 -35.67 -14.97 17.32
CA PRO A 17 -34.55 -15.84 17.02
C PRO A 17 -35.06 -17.07 16.25
N THR A 18 -34.49 -17.32 15.08
CA THR A 18 -34.73 -18.56 14.33
C THR A 18 -33.94 -19.69 15.00
N ALA A 19 -34.64 -20.53 15.72
CA ALA A 19 -34.10 -21.81 16.22
C ALA A 19 -33.99 -22.78 15.02
N VAL A 20 -32.79 -23.24 14.73
CA VAL A 20 -32.57 -24.35 13.79
C VAL A 20 -32.75 -25.64 14.56
N GLN A 21 -33.85 -26.35 14.29
CA GLN A 21 -34.08 -27.70 14.78
C GLN A 21 -33.17 -28.69 14.06
N TYR A 22 -32.42 -29.47 14.85
CA TYR A 22 -31.64 -30.61 14.37
C TYR A 22 -32.57 -31.74 13.96
N ILE A 23 -32.61 -32.09 12.69
CA ILE A 23 -33.22 -33.32 12.18
C ILE A 23 -32.12 -34.40 12.16
N ARG A 24 -32.32 -35.47 12.91
CA ARG A 24 -31.45 -36.67 12.84
C ARG A 24 -31.73 -37.40 11.53
N PRO A 25 -30.68 -37.75 10.75
CA PRO A 25 -30.89 -38.56 9.55
C PRO A 25 -31.09 -40.04 9.94
N HIS A 26 -32.18 -40.62 9.46
CA HIS A 26 -32.35 -42.07 9.39
C HIS A 26 -31.51 -42.63 8.23
N LEU A 27 -30.73 -43.66 8.53
CA LEU A 27 -29.91 -44.41 7.60
C LEU A 27 -30.79 -45.28 6.70
N THR A 28 -30.74 -45.06 5.38
CA THR A 28 -30.94 -46.12 4.38
C THR A 28 -30.13 -45.78 3.11
N SER A 29 -29.36 -46.80 2.67
CA SER A 29 -28.67 -46.96 1.37
C SER A 29 -27.53 -45.98 1.00
N GLY A 30 -26.31 -46.35 1.33
CA GLY A 30 -25.17 -46.50 0.41
C GLY A 30 -24.71 -45.30 -0.45
N ARG A 31 -24.59 -44.08 0.08
CA ARG A 31 -23.72 -43.04 -0.49
C ARG A 31 -23.10 -42.20 0.62
N ILE A 32 -21.78 -42.20 0.68
CA ILE A 32 -21.01 -41.37 1.61
C ILE A 32 -21.01 -39.95 1.05
N CYS A 33 -21.79 -39.05 1.65
CA CYS A 33 -21.66 -37.62 1.39
C CYS A 33 -20.67 -37.03 2.41
N PHE A 34 -19.52 -36.56 1.94
CA PHE A 34 -18.62 -35.76 2.74
C PHE A 34 -19.24 -34.37 2.94
N PHE A 35 -19.73 -34.09 4.15
CA PHE A 35 -20.05 -32.73 4.56
C PHE A 35 -18.75 -32.02 4.98
N LEU A 36 -18.25 -31.11 4.13
CA LEU A 36 -17.23 -30.16 4.54
C LEU A 36 -17.84 -29.22 5.61
N ARG A 37 -17.38 -29.35 6.84
CA ARG A 37 -17.66 -28.36 7.90
C ARG A 37 -16.91 -27.09 7.54
N PHE A 38 -17.63 -26.08 7.09
CA PHE A 38 -17.15 -24.71 7.13
C PHE A 38 -17.17 -24.26 8.59
N ASN A 39 -16.01 -24.21 9.24
CA ASN A 39 -15.85 -23.48 10.48
C ASN A 39 -15.93 -21.99 10.14
N PHE A 40 -17.08 -21.38 10.31
CA PHE A 40 -17.19 -19.94 10.43
C PHE A 40 -16.35 -19.54 11.65
N MET A 41 -15.24 -18.83 11.43
CA MET A 41 -14.60 -18.12 12.53
C MET A 41 -15.63 -17.16 13.13
N PRO A 42 -15.74 -17.09 14.46
CA PRO A 42 -16.62 -16.12 15.09
C PRO A 42 -16.19 -14.73 14.63
N ASN A 43 -17.15 -13.94 14.19
CA ASN A 43 -16.95 -12.54 13.87
C ASN A 43 -16.21 -11.89 15.05
N PRO A 44 -15.04 -11.26 14.87
CA PRO A 44 -14.37 -10.61 15.99
C PRO A 44 -15.35 -9.63 16.62
N GLN A 45 -15.47 -9.69 17.94
CA GLN A 45 -16.31 -8.72 18.66
C GLN A 45 -15.86 -7.32 18.27
N PRO A 46 -16.77 -6.37 18.00
CA PRO A 46 -16.39 -5.01 17.67
C PRO A 46 -15.48 -4.50 18.77
N ALA A 47 -14.29 -4.03 18.40
CA ALA A 47 -13.38 -3.38 19.32
C ALA A 47 -14.16 -2.29 20.07
N ILE A 48 -13.94 -2.16 21.38
CA ILE A 48 -14.55 -1.12 22.20
C ILE A 48 -14.10 0.21 21.60
N HIS A 49 -15.02 0.89 20.91
CA HIS A 49 -14.75 2.17 20.28
C HIS A 49 -14.55 3.23 21.36
N ASP A 50 -13.34 3.76 21.48
CA ASP A 50 -13.12 5.02 22.18
C ASP A 50 -13.61 6.15 21.26
N PRO A 51 -14.67 6.89 21.65
CA PRO A 51 -15.21 7.98 20.82
C PRO A 51 -14.20 9.12 20.58
N GLN A 52 -13.06 9.13 21.26
CA GLN A 52 -12.00 10.13 21.14
C GLN A 52 -10.85 9.71 20.19
N SER A 53 -10.74 8.44 19.82
CA SER A 53 -9.67 7.97 18.94
C SER A 53 -9.89 8.42 17.48
N PRO A 54 -8.91 9.05 16.85
CA PRO A 54 -9.02 9.42 15.43
C PRO A 54 -9.08 8.17 14.56
N ARG A 55 -9.92 8.19 13.50
CA ARG A 55 -10.10 7.09 12.55
C ARG A 55 -9.33 7.35 11.26
N ALA A 56 -8.66 6.34 10.78
CA ALA A 56 -7.96 6.38 9.50
C ALA A 56 -8.46 5.26 8.57
N LEU A 57 -8.69 5.60 7.31
CA LEU A 57 -9.00 4.65 6.25
C LEU A 57 -7.81 4.52 5.29
N ILE A 58 -7.34 3.29 5.07
CA ILE A 58 -6.20 2.99 4.21
C ILE A 58 -6.65 2.15 3.03
N THR A 59 -6.59 2.69 1.81
CA THR A 59 -6.69 1.86 0.61
C THR A 59 -5.36 1.18 0.33
N GLY A 60 -5.37 -0.09 -0.11
CA GLY A 60 -4.13 -0.84 -0.32
C GLY A 60 -3.45 -1.29 0.98
N ILE A 61 -4.22 -1.50 2.05
CA ILE A 61 -3.71 -1.88 3.38
C ILE A 61 -2.88 -3.18 3.37
N THR A 62 -3.12 -4.09 2.43
CA THR A 62 -2.36 -5.34 2.28
C THR A 62 -1.04 -5.18 1.52
N GLY A 63 -0.73 -3.97 1.05
CA GLY A 63 0.56 -3.62 0.45
C GLY A 63 1.65 -3.42 1.52
N GLN A 64 2.90 -3.20 1.08
CA GLN A 64 4.02 -2.87 1.97
C GLN A 64 3.69 -1.64 2.81
N ASP A 65 3.41 -0.51 2.16
CA ASP A 65 3.20 0.77 2.84
C ASP A 65 1.93 0.76 3.68
N GLY A 66 0.87 0.10 3.19
CA GLY A 66 -0.38 -0.05 3.93
C GLY A 66 -0.19 -0.79 5.25
N ALA A 67 0.62 -1.87 5.26
CA ALA A 67 0.91 -2.63 6.48
C ALA A 67 1.74 -1.81 7.48
N TYR A 68 2.81 -1.12 7.03
CA TYR A 68 3.61 -0.25 7.90
C TYR A 68 2.82 0.94 8.42
N LEU A 69 2.00 1.57 7.57
CA LEU A 69 1.17 2.70 7.98
C LEU A 69 0.11 2.26 9.00
N ALA A 70 -0.53 1.12 8.79
CA ALA A 70 -1.50 0.58 9.74
C ALA A 70 -0.86 0.32 11.11
N GLU A 71 0.31 -0.32 11.15
CA GLU A 71 1.05 -0.56 12.40
C GLU A 71 1.46 0.76 13.09
N PHE A 72 1.96 1.72 12.32
CA PHE A 72 2.34 3.05 12.80
C PHE A 72 1.15 3.81 13.40
N LEU A 73 0.00 3.83 12.71
CA LEU A 73 -1.22 4.52 13.18
C LEU A 73 -1.82 3.84 14.41
N LEU A 74 -1.82 2.51 14.46
CA LEU A 74 -2.20 1.76 15.67
C LEU A 74 -1.31 2.12 16.87
N GLY A 75 -0.01 2.31 16.64
CA GLY A 75 0.95 2.77 17.66
C GLY A 75 0.67 4.19 18.15
N LYS A 76 0.01 5.02 17.33
CA LYS A 76 -0.43 6.38 17.68
C LYS A 76 -1.84 6.46 18.27
N GLY A 77 -2.50 5.31 18.48
CA GLY A 77 -3.85 5.27 19.08
C GLY A 77 -4.99 5.50 18.09
N TYR A 78 -4.74 5.38 16.78
CA TYR A 78 -5.81 5.44 15.78
C TYR A 78 -6.64 4.15 15.76
N GLU A 79 -7.92 4.29 15.47
CA GLU A 79 -8.77 3.23 14.95
C GLU A 79 -8.50 3.10 13.44
N VAL A 80 -7.98 1.94 13.01
CA VAL A 80 -7.52 1.74 11.64
C VAL A 80 -8.51 0.89 10.86
N HIS A 81 -9.03 1.46 9.77
CA HIS A 81 -9.86 0.81 8.77
C HIS A 81 -9.06 0.57 7.49
N GLY A 82 -9.21 -0.59 6.88
CA GLY A 82 -8.52 -0.95 5.66
C GLY A 82 -9.46 -1.36 4.54
N VAL A 83 -9.20 -0.89 3.34
CA VAL A 83 -9.92 -1.33 2.14
C VAL A 83 -9.18 -2.52 1.54
N VAL A 84 -9.92 -3.61 1.34
CA VAL A 84 -9.47 -4.81 0.65
C VAL A 84 -10.39 -5.12 -0.52
N ARG A 85 -9.81 -5.53 -1.64
CA ARG A 85 -10.58 -5.96 -2.82
C ARG A 85 -11.06 -7.39 -2.61
N ARG A 86 -12.27 -7.69 -3.03
CA ARG A 86 -12.76 -9.06 -3.07
C ARG A 86 -11.87 -9.89 -4.02
N SER A 87 -11.31 -10.97 -3.52
CA SER A 87 -10.50 -11.92 -4.27
C SER A 87 -10.88 -13.34 -3.88
N SER A 88 -10.71 -14.29 -4.80
CA SER A 88 -10.87 -15.73 -4.52
C SER A 88 -9.74 -16.29 -3.62
N SER A 89 -8.59 -15.61 -3.59
CA SER A 89 -7.48 -15.88 -2.67
C SER A 89 -7.17 -14.62 -1.87
N GLU A 90 -7.38 -14.68 -0.56
CA GLU A 90 -7.04 -13.58 0.34
C GLU A 90 -5.55 -13.68 0.70
N ASN A 91 -4.81 -12.59 0.51
CA ASN A 91 -3.42 -12.50 0.94
C ASN A 91 -3.27 -11.40 1.99
N PHE A 92 -3.35 -11.81 3.24
CA PHE A 92 -3.21 -10.94 4.42
C PHE A 92 -1.87 -11.12 5.14
N GLU A 93 -0.90 -11.81 4.53
CA GLU A 93 0.40 -12.14 5.12
C GLU A 93 1.07 -10.90 5.75
N ARG A 94 1.08 -9.75 5.03
CA ARG A 94 1.74 -8.53 5.51
C ARG A 94 1.06 -7.88 6.70
N ILE A 95 -0.25 -8.07 6.86
CA ILE A 95 -1.04 -7.51 7.97
C ILE A 95 -1.40 -8.57 9.03
N ALA A 96 -0.94 -9.82 8.88
CA ALA A 96 -1.34 -10.93 9.77
C ALA A 96 -1.12 -10.62 11.26
N LYS A 97 -0.04 -9.92 11.61
CA LYS A 97 0.28 -9.57 13.00
C LYS A 97 -0.69 -8.56 13.62
N ILE A 98 -1.32 -7.73 12.79
CA ILE A 98 -2.21 -6.63 13.22
C ILE A 98 -3.67 -6.84 12.80
N ALA A 99 -3.99 -7.92 12.08
CA ALA A 99 -5.32 -8.18 11.53
C ALA A 99 -6.44 -8.12 12.59
N HIS A 100 -6.15 -8.57 13.80
CA HIS A 100 -7.09 -8.55 14.94
C HIS A 100 -7.32 -7.15 15.54
N ARG A 101 -6.57 -6.14 15.11
CA ARG A 101 -6.62 -4.75 15.61
C ARG A 101 -7.14 -3.75 14.56
N ILE A 102 -7.45 -4.22 13.36
CA ILE A 102 -7.92 -3.38 12.23
C ILE A 102 -9.28 -3.85 11.75
N THR A 103 -10.08 -2.93 11.23
CA THR A 103 -11.35 -3.25 10.59
C THR A 103 -11.19 -3.26 9.08
N LEU A 104 -11.48 -4.40 8.44
CA LEU A 104 -11.37 -4.54 6.98
C LEU A 104 -12.74 -4.37 6.32
N HIS A 105 -12.78 -3.54 5.27
CA HIS A 105 -13.94 -3.29 4.43
C HIS A 105 -13.68 -3.78 3.01
N GLN A 106 -14.69 -4.42 2.41
CA GLN A 106 -14.60 -4.81 0.99
C GLN A 106 -15.04 -3.66 0.10
N ALA A 107 -14.12 -3.13 -0.70
CA ALA A 107 -14.40 -2.16 -1.75
C ALA A 107 -13.37 -2.24 -2.88
N ASP A 108 -13.71 -1.66 -4.02
CA ASP A 108 -12.84 -1.60 -5.20
C ASP A 108 -12.73 -0.16 -5.70
N LEU A 109 -11.51 0.28 -6.07
CA LEU A 109 -11.29 1.59 -6.67
C LEU A 109 -12.00 1.76 -8.02
N LEU A 110 -12.48 0.68 -8.62
CA LEU A 110 -13.32 0.70 -9.82
C LEU A 110 -14.81 0.89 -9.49
N ASP A 111 -15.22 0.73 -8.24
CA ASP A 111 -16.64 0.81 -7.80
C ASP A 111 -16.87 1.99 -6.86
N GLN A 112 -17.44 3.06 -7.42
CA GLN A 112 -17.77 4.29 -6.69
C GLN A 112 -18.68 4.06 -5.48
N LEU A 113 -19.70 3.19 -5.63
CA LEU A 113 -20.66 2.95 -4.55
C LEU A 113 -20.03 2.24 -3.36
N SER A 114 -19.13 1.30 -3.61
CA SER A 114 -18.42 0.61 -2.53
C SER A 114 -17.54 1.58 -1.73
N LEU A 115 -16.89 2.54 -2.39
CA LEU A 115 -16.08 3.57 -1.73
C LEU A 115 -16.92 4.51 -0.87
N ILE A 116 -18.09 4.96 -1.36
CA ILE A 116 -19.04 5.78 -0.59
C ILE A 116 -19.48 5.03 0.67
N LYS A 117 -19.94 3.78 0.55
CA LYS A 117 -20.35 2.96 1.70
C LYS A 117 -19.27 2.81 2.76
N VAL A 118 -18.04 2.54 2.32
CA VAL A 118 -16.91 2.40 3.27
C VAL A 118 -16.65 3.70 4.01
N LEU A 119 -16.72 4.86 3.35
CA LEU A 119 -16.56 6.15 4.01
C LEU A 119 -17.70 6.45 5.01
N GLU A 120 -18.95 6.11 4.66
CA GLU A 120 -20.10 6.24 5.56
C GLU A 120 -19.99 5.33 6.80
N GLU A 121 -19.49 4.11 6.63
CA GLU A 121 -19.30 3.15 7.73
C GLU A 121 -18.11 3.49 8.61
N ALA A 122 -16.94 3.74 8.02
CA ALA A 122 -15.70 4.00 8.75
C ALA A 122 -15.67 5.39 9.38
N ARG A 123 -16.31 6.39 8.76
CA ARG A 123 -16.29 7.82 9.16
C ARG A 123 -14.87 8.27 9.52
N PRO A 124 -13.91 8.14 8.60
CA PRO A 124 -12.52 8.43 8.91
C PRO A 124 -12.29 9.94 9.01
N ARG A 125 -11.38 10.33 9.88
CA ARG A 125 -10.80 11.69 9.87
C ARG A 125 -9.76 11.84 8.76
N GLU A 126 -9.05 10.75 8.45
CA GLU A 126 -7.95 10.72 7.51
C GLU A 126 -8.10 9.54 6.54
N VAL A 127 -7.86 9.80 5.26
CA VAL A 127 -7.85 8.77 4.20
C VAL A 127 -6.48 8.74 3.55
N TYR A 128 -5.85 7.56 3.55
CA TYR A 128 -4.57 7.32 2.89
C TYR A 128 -4.78 6.45 1.65
N ASN A 129 -4.65 7.06 0.48
CA ASN A 129 -4.83 6.36 -0.80
C ASN A 129 -3.50 5.79 -1.29
N LEU A 130 -3.21 4.55 -0.92
CA LEU A 130 -2.00 3.81 -1.30
C LEU A 130 -2.26 2.76 -2.38
N ALA A 131 -3.53 2.41 -2.63
CA ALA A 131 -3.90 1.40 -3.61
C ALA A 131 -3.57 1.86 -5.03
N ALA A 132 -2.79 1.05 -5.74
CA ALA A 132 -2.40 1.27 -7.13
C ALA A 132 -1.93 -0.04 -7.77
N GLN A 133 -1.91 -0.09 -9.09
CA GLN A 133 -1.11 -1.07 -9.81
C GLN A 133 0.33 -0.52 -9.88
N SER A 134 1.20 -0.90 -8.92
CA SER A 134 2.49 -0.25 -8.66
C SER A 134 3.69 -0.88 -9.36
N PHE A 135 3.56 -2.08 -9.91
CA PHE A 135 4.66 -2.73 -10.62
C PHE A 135 4.76 -2.21 -12.05
N VAL A 136 5.73 -1.33 -12.30
CA VAL A 136 5.90 -0.61 -13.57
C VAL A 136 5.87 -1.52 -14.81
N PRO A 137 6.55 -2.69 -14.86
CA PRO A 137 6.48 -3.58 -16.03
C PRO A 137 5.06 -4.02 -16.40
N THR A 138 4.20 -4.29 -15.42
CA THR A 138 2.79 -4.66 -15.69
C THR A 138 2.01 -3.53 -16.36
N SER A 139 2.37 -2.26 -16.12
CA SER A 139 1.68 -1.13 -16.75
C SER A 139 1.82 -1.11 -18.27
N TRP A 140 2.89 -1.68 -18.82
CA TRP A 140 3.07 -1.85 -20.26
C TRP A 140 2.18 -2.95 -20.85
N LEU A 141 1.92 -3.99 -20.06
CA LEU A 141 1.06 -5.10 -20.48
C LEU A 141 -0.43 -4.80 -20.28
N GLN A 142 -0.76 -3.96 -19.29
CA GLN A 142 -2.12 -3.62 -18.89
C GLN A 142 -2.31 -2.10 -18.73
N PRO A 143 -2.07 -1.29 -19.79
CA PRO A 143 -2.08 0.17 -19.66
C PRO A 143 -3.47 0.72 -19.30
N LEU A 144 -4.56 0.15 -19.85
CA LEU A 144 -5.92 0.57 -19.53
C LEU A 144 -6.26 0.31 -18.07
N LEU A 145 -6.01 -0.91 -17.58
CA LEU A 145 -6.26 -1.26 -16.18
C LEU A 145 -5.42 -0.41 -15.22
N THR A 146 -4.17 -0.12 -15.59
CA THR A 146 -3.30 0.80 -14.84
C THR A 146 -3.90 2.21 -14.76
N GLY A 147 -4.45 2.73 -15.86
CA GLY A 147 -5.15 4.01 -15.90
C GLY A 147 -6.41 4.02 -15.04
N GLU A 148 -7.24 2.99 -15.14
CA GLU A 148 -8.48 2.86 -14.36
C GLU A 148 -8.21 2.83 -12.84
N PHE A 149 -7.26 2.00 -12.41
CA PHE A 149 -6.93 1.87 -10.98
C PHE A 149 -6.13 3.03 -10.43
N THR A 150 -5.03 3.37 -11.11
CA THR A 150 -3.99 4.25 -10.54
C THR A 150 -4.28 5.73 -10.82
N ALA A 151 -5.04 6.04 -11.90
CA ALA A 151 -5.45 7.39 -12.22
C ALA A 151 -6.90 7.65 -11.79
N LEU A 152 -7.88 7.08 -12.48
CA LEU A 152 -9.30 7.34 -12.21
C LEU A 152 -9.76 6.84 -10.83
N GLY A 153 -9.10 5.83 -10.27
CA GLY A 153 -9.32 5.41 -8.88
C GLY A 153 -9.12 6.54 -7.88
N VAL A 154 -8.14 7.43 -8.09
CA VAL A 154 -7.92 8.61 -7.23
C VAL A 154 -9.12 9.56 -7.28
N THR A 155 -9.63 9.84 -8.48
CA THR A 155 -10.85 10.66 -8.65
C THR A 155 -12.04 10.07 -7.91
N ARG A 156 -12.22 8.74 -8.01
CA ARG A 156 -13.33 8.05 -7.32
C ARG A 156 -13.24 8.17 -5.81
N VAL A 157 -12.05 8.06 -5.22
CA VAL A 157 -11.87 8.26 -3.77
C VAL A 157 -12.14 9.72 -3.38
N LEU A 158 -11.60 10.69 -4.14
CA LEU A 158 -11.83 12.12 -3.89
C LEU A 158 -13.31 12.50 -4.02
N GLU A 159 -14.02 11.98 -5.06
CA GLU A 159 -15.46 12.18 -5.20
C GLU A 159 -16.26 11.54 -4.05
N ALA A 160 -15.87 10.37 -3.59
CA ALA A 160 -16.51 9.75 -2.45
C ALA A 160 -16.32 10.60 -1.18
N ILE A 161 -15.13 11.14 -0.93
CA ILE A 161 -14.87 12.09 0.16
C ILE A 161 -15.72 13.34 0.01
N ARG A 162 -15.72 13.97 -1.17
CA ARG A 162 -16.50 15.19 -1.45
C ARG A 162 -17.99 15.01 -1.17
N LEU A 163 -18.54 13.84 -1.50
CA LEU A 163 -19.96 13.54 -1.34
C LEU A 163 -20.34 13.17 0.10
N VAL A 164 -19.48 12.45 0.82
CA VAL A 164 -19.79 11.92 2.17
C VAL A 164 -19.36 12.90 3.25
N ASP A 165 -18.11 13.33 3.24
CA ASP A 165 -17.57 14.27 4.23
C ASP A 165 -16.35 15.03 3.67
N PRO A 166 -16.51 16.24 3.14
CA PRO A 166 -15.41 17.03 2.59
C PRO A 166 -14.39 17.54 3.63
N THR A 167 -14.63 17.33 4.93
CA THR A 167 -13.70 17.71 6.00
C THR A 167 -12.60 16.66 6.23
N VAL A 168 -12.72 15.48 5.63
CA VAL A 168 -11.74 14.40 5.67
C VAL A 168 -10.41 14.87 5.08
N ARG A 169 -9.31 14.62 5.80
CA ARG A 169 -7.95 14.86 5.29
C ARG A 169 -7.52 13.71 4.40
N PHE A 170 -7.09 14.01 3.19
CA PHE A 170 -6.74 13.03 2.18
C PHE A 170 -5.25 13.06 1.85
N TYR A 171 -4.63 11.89 1.87
CA TYR A 171 -3.26 11.67 1.39
C TYR A 171 -3.25 10.84 0.10
N GLN A 172 -2.56 11.35 -0.93
CA GLN A 172 -2.30 10.65 -2.19
C GLN A 172 -0.86 10.17 -2.26
N ALA A 173 -0.65 8.87 -2.46
CA ALA A 173 0.66 8.33 -2.81
C ALA A 173 0.98 8.66 -4.27
N SER A 174 1.75 9.72 -4.49
CA SER A 174 2.40 10.07 -5.75
C SER A 174 3.74 9.33 -5.88
N SER A 175 4.52 9.57 -6.95
CA SER A 175 5.70 8.75 -7.25
C SER A 175 6.78 9.54 -7.97
N SER A 176 8.05 9.26 -7.67
CA SER A 176 9.21 9.77 -8.41
C SER A 176 9.23 9.34 -9.90
N GLU A 177 8.53 8.27 -10.27
CA GLU A 177 8.36 7.85 -11.67
C GLU A 177 7.65 8.91 -12.52
N MET A 178 7.01 9.91 -11.91
CA MET A 178 6.43 11.07 -12.60
C MET A 178 7.50 11.98 -13.22
N PHE A 179 8.67 12.08 -12.60
CA PHE A 179 9.76 12.93 -13.11
C PHE A 179 10.38 12.40 -14.42
N GLY A 180 10.54 11.08 -14.57
CA GLY A 180 10.97 10.44 -15.80
C GLY A 180 12.39 10.84 -16.26
N LYS A 181 12.61 11.02 -17.57
CA LYS A 181 13.96 11.13 -18.15
C LYS A 181 14.50 12.56 -18.33
N LYS A 182 13.63 13.54 -18.58
CA LYS A 182 14.07 14.84 -19.09
C LYS A 182 14.89 15.67 -18.10
N ASN A 183 14.74 15.40 -16.81
CA ASN A 183 15.23 16.25 -15.74
C ASN A 183 16.50 15.74 -15.06
N VAL A 184 17.30 14.91 -15.75
CA VAL A 184 18.59 14.42 -15.23
C VAL A 184 19.56 15.59 -14.91
N ALA A 185 19.43 16.71 -15.61
CA ALA A 185 20.21 17.93 -15.37
C ALA A 185 19.70 18.74 -14.16
N GLU A 186 18.50 18.43 -13.64
CA GLU A 186 17.85 19.11 -12.52
C GLU A 186 17.81 18.21 -11.27
N GLU A 187 18.85 17.42 -11.05
CA GLU A 187 19.02 16.66 -9.81
C GLU A 187 19.59 17.55 -8.69
N PRO A 188 19.11 17.32 -7.45
CA PRO A 188 18.01 16.44 -7.06
C PRO A 188 16.63 17.00 -7.41
N GLN A 189 15.67 16.09 -7.75
CA GLN A 189 14.31 16.47 -8.07
C GLN A 189 13.54 16.92 -6.82
N ASN A 190 12.75 17.98 -6.94
CA ASN A 190 11.90 18.52 -5.89
C ASN A 190 10.49 18.81 -6.42
N GLU A 191 9.64 19.42 -5.59
CA GLU A 191 8.23 19.70 -5.91
C GLU A 191 8.02 20.66 -7.09
N ARG A 192 9.08 21.41 -7.50
CA ARG A 192 9.04 22.33 -8.64
C ARG A 192 9.54 21.69 -9.94
N THR A 193 10.18 20.52 -9.84
CA THR A 193 10.71 19.81 -11.02
C THR A 193 9.58 19.34 -11.90
N PRO A 194 9.54 19.72 -13.20
CA PRO A 194 8.47 19.31 -14.11
C PRO A 194 8.38 17.79 -14.28
N PHE A 195 7.16 17.28 -14.40
CA PHE A 195 6.92 15.86 -14.66
C PHE A 195 7.09 15.50 -16.13
N TRP A 196 7.78 14.36 -16.38
CA TRP A 196 8.00 13.82 -17.72
C TRP A 196 7.96 12.30 -17.71
N PRO A 197 6.80 11.69 -17.38
CA PRO A 197 6.68 10.25 -17.13
C PRO A 197 7.09 9.41 -18.34
N ARG A 198 7.69 8.24 -18.07
CA ARG A 198 8.23 7.33 -19.09
C ARG A 198 7.52 5.98 -19.12
N SER A 199 6.43 5.82 -18.39
CA SER A 199 5.64 4.59 -18.32
C SER A 199 4.15 4.90 -18.18
N PRO A 200 3.24 3.99 -18.58
CA PRO A 200 1.81 4.16 -18.31
C PRO A 200 1.52 4.33 -16.81
N TYR A 201 2.28 3.66 -15.94
CA TYR A 201 2.21 3.88 -14.49
C TYR A 201 2.57 5.33 -14.10
N GLY A 202 3.70 5.84 -14.61
CA GLY A 202 4.12 7.22 -14.32
C GLY A 202 3.07 8.24 -14.81
N VAL A 203 2.49 8.04 -15.99
CA VAL A 203 1.39 8.88 -16.53
C VAL A 203 0.17 8.83 -15.63
N ALA A 204 -0.23 7.63 -15.17
CA ALA A 204 -1.35 7.46 -14.25
C ALA A 204 -1.11 8.15 -12.90
N LYS A 205 0.13 8.13 -12.40
CA LYS A 205 0.52 8.84 -11.17
C LYS A 205 0.51 10.36 -11.35
N VAL A 206 0.91 10.89 -12.51
CA VAL A 206 0.80 12.33 -12.84
C VAL A 206 -0.66 12.76 -12.83
N TYR A 207 -1.56 11.99 -13.43
CA TYR A 207 -3.00 12.27 -13.34
C TYR A 207 -3.47 12.28 -11.88
N GLY A 208 -3.15 11.25 -11.10
CA GLY A 208 -3.55 11.15 -9.68
C GLY A 208 -3.03 12.31 -8.84
N HIS A 209 -1.81 12.78 -9.10
CA HIS A 209 -1.23 13.95 -8.47
C HIS A 209 -2.01 15.22 -8.80
N TRP A 210 -2.20 15.52 -10.09
CA TRP A 210 -2.86 16.76 -10.52
C TRP A 210 -4.35 16.81 -10.20
N ILE A 211 -5.05 15.68 -10.22
CA ILE A 211 -6.45 15.66 -9.77
C ILE A 211 -6.56 15.91 -8.26
N THR A 212 -5.59 15.47 -7.45
CA THR A 212 -5.53 15.78 -6.02
C THR A 212 -5.33 17.28 -5.79
N VAL A 213 -4.42 17.92 -6.52
CA VAL A 213 -4.24 19.38 -6.49
C VAL A 213 -5.53 20.11 -6.90
N ASN A 214 -6.16 19.66 -7.99
CA ASN A 214 -7.40 20.25 -8.50
C ASN A 214 -8.53 20.19 -7.44
N TYR A 215 -8.72 19.07 -6.75
CA TYR A 215 -9.74 18.94 -5.70
C TYR A 215 -9.43 19.79 -4.47
N ARG A 216 -8.16 19.94 -4.11
CA ARG A 216 -7.71 20.87 -3.07
C ARG A 216 -8.08 22.31 -3.40
N GLU A 217 -7.78 22.75 -4.64
CA GLU A 217 -8.00 24.14 -5.07
C GLU A 217 -9.47 24.46 -5.38
N SER A 218 -10.19 23.52 -5.99
CA SER A 218 -11.56 23.74 -6.46
C SER A 218 -12.63 23.51 -5.40
N TYR A 219 -12.40 22.55 -4.50
CA TYR A 219 -13.40 22.14 -3.49
C TYR A 219 -12.96 22.38 -2.06
N GLY A 220 -11.74 22.89 -1.82
CA GLY A 220 -11.23 23.14 -0.47
C GLY A 220 -10.96 21.90 0.35
N ILE A 221 -10.88 20.71 -0.27
CA ILE A 221 -10.55 19.46 0.43
C ILE A 221 -9.11 19.54 0.93
N PHE A 222 -8.88 19.18 2.19
CA PHE A 222 -7.52 19.06 2.71
C PHE A 222 -6.84 17.84 2.09
N ALA A 223 -6.17 18.03 0.94
CA ALA A 223 -5.56 16.95 0.17
C ALA A 223 -4.06 17.20 -0.05
N CYS A 224 -3.22 16.24 0.36
CA CYS A 224 -1.76 16.26 0.23
C CYS A 224 -1.28 15.18 -0.71
N SER A 225 -0.20 15.42 -1.46
CA SER A 225 0.47 14.40 -2.24
C SER A 225 1.91 14.18 -1.76
N GLY A 226 2.26 12.94 -1.43
CA GLY A 226 3.64 12.54 -1.19
C GLY A 226 4.30 12.05 -2.47
N ILE A 227 5.29 12.78 -3.02
CA ILE A 227 6.08 12.35 -4.18
C ILE A 227 7.18 11.42 -3.67
N LEU A 228 6.84 10.14 -3.57
CA LEU A 228 7.70 9.14 -2.94
C LEU A 228 8.75 8.65 -3.90
N PHE A 229 10.01 8.69 -3.45
CA PHE A 229 11.11 7.97 -4.09
C PHE A 229 11.08 6.49 -3.70
N ASN A 230 11.95 5.67 -4.27
CA ASN A 230 11.91 4.24 -3.99
C ASN A 230 12.07 3.97 -2.50
N HIS A 231 11.16 3.18 -1.94
CA HIS A 231 11.21 2.80 -0.53
C HIS A 231 10.88 1.33 -0.36
N GLU A 232 11.71 0.69 0.41
CA GLU A 232 11.84 -0.75 0.46
C GLU A 232 11.74 -1.25 1.90
N SER A 233 11.49 -2.53 2.04
CA SER A 233 11.45 -3.19 3.35
C SER A 233 11.42 -4.72 3.21
N PRO A 234 11.50 -5.48 4.32
CA PRO A 234 11.20 -6.91 4.32
C PRO A 234 9.80 -7.31 3.79
N LEU A 235 8.85 -6.36 3.72
CA LEU A 235 7.51 -6.57 3.18
C LEU A 235 7.35 -6.21 1.70
N ARG A 236 8.44 -5.78 1.03
CA ARG A 236 8.40 -5.48 -0.42
C ARG A 236 7.94 -6.68 -1.25
N GLY A 237 7.24 -6.47 -2.35
CA GLY A 237 6.88 -7.54 -3.29
C GLY A 237 8.11 -8.16 -3.95
N LYS A 238 8.12 -9.48 -4.15
CA LYS A 238 9.27 -10.22 -4.72
C LYS A 238 9.56 -9.88 -6.18
N GLU A 239 8.60 -9.26 -6.88
CA GLU A 239 8.73 -8.77 -8.25
C GLU A 239 9.59 -7.52 -8.37
N PHE A 240 9.78 -6.76 -7.30
CA PHE A 240 10.61 -5.56 -7.29
C PHE A 240 12.09 -5.90 -7.16
N VAL A 241 12.94 -5.14 -7.87
CA VAL A 241 14.39 -5.43 -8.02
C VAL A 241 15.10 -5.59 -6.68
N SER A 242 14.82 -4.74 -5.71
CA SER A 242 15.41 -4.80 -4.36
C SER A 242 15.12 -6.13 -3.68
N ARG A 243 13.83 -6.53 -3.62
CA ARG A 243 13.43 -7.77 -2.98
C ARG A 243 13.85 -9.00 -3.81
N LYS A 244 13.83 -8.90 -5.15
CA LYS A 244 14.35 -9.95 -6.02
C LYS A 244 15.80 -10.26 -5.71
N ILE A 245 16.62 -9.23 -5.42
CA ILE A 245 18.04 -9.40 -5.09
C ILE A 245 18.22 -10.01 -3.69
N THR A 246 17.51 -9.49 -2.66
CA THR A 246 17.67 -9.98 -1.28
C THR A 246 17.13 -11.39 -1.09
N ASP A 247 15.97 -11.72 -1.72
CA ASP A 247 15.41 -13.08 -1.75
C ASP A 247 16.34 -14.06 -2.45
N ALA A 248 16.92 -13.69 -3.62
CA ALA A 248 17.86 -14.54 -4.35
C ALA A 248 19.16 -14.75 -3.54
N ALA A 249 19.72 -13.73 -2.91
CA ALA A 249 20.90 -13.87 -2.06
C ALA A 249 20.64 -14.87 -0.91
N ALA A 250 19.46 -14.78 -0.26
CA ALA A 250 19.06 -15.72 0.77
C ALA A 250 18.88 -17.17 0.23
N ARG A 251 18.22 -17.34 -0.92
CA ARG A 251 17.99 -18.65 -1.55
C ARG A 251 19.29 -19.29 -2.03
N ILE A 252 20.20 -18.51 -2.61
CA ILE A 252 21.52 -19.00 -3.04
C ILE A 252 22.33 -19.42 -1.82
N LYS A 253 22.34 -18.61 -0.76
CA LYS A 253 23.04 -18.95 0.50
C LYS A 253 22.55 -20.26 1.11
N LEU A 254 21.27 -20.55 0.99
CA LEU A 254 20.64 -21.77 1.54
C LEU A 254 20.58 -22.94 0.53
N GLY A 255 21.21 -22.80 -0.65
CA GLY A 255 21.38 -23.87 -1.64
C GLY A 255 20.12 -24.20 -2.46
N VAL A 256 19.06 -23.39 -2.40
CA VAL A 256 17.80 -23.63 -3.15
C VAL A 256 17.69 -22.83 -4.44
N GLN A 257 18.72 -22.04 -4.77
CA GLN A 257 18.86 -21.32 -6.03
C GLN A 257 20.36 -21.24 -6.40
N GLN A 258 20.70 -21.15 -7.69
CA GLN A 258 22.09 -21.11 -8.14
C GLN A 258 22.50 -19.75 -8.70
N GLU A 259 21.62 -19.05 -9.40
CA GLU A 259 21.90 -17.79 -10.06
C GLU A 259 20.76 -16.76 -9.92
N LEU A 260 21.10 -15.49 -10.07
CA LEU A 260 20.19 -14.37 -10.16
C LEU A 260 20.37 -13.66 -11.50
N ARG A 261 19.29 -13.49 -12.28
CA ARG A 261 19.29 -12.73 -13.53
C ARG A 261 18.66 -11.36 -13.33
N LEU A 262 19.38 -10.32 -13.75
CA LEU A 262 18.99 -8.90 -13.62
C LEU A 262 19.14 -8.19 -14.98
N GLY A 263 18.40 -7.10 -15.17
CA GLY A 263 18.56 -6.22 -16.33
C GLY A 263 19.72 -5.22 -16.11
N ASN A 264 19.41 -3.92 -16.08
CA ASN A 264 20.38 -2.84 -15.94
C ASN A 264 20.90 -2.73 -14.49
N LEU A 265 22.18 -3.07 -14.28
CA LEU A 265 22.85 -2.97 -12.99
C LEU A 265 23.32 -1.52 -12.66
N ASP A 266 23.40 -0.64 -13.65
CA ASP A 266 23.94 0.69 -13.50
C ASP A 266 22.85 1.76 -13.29
N ALA A 267 21.58 1.35 -13.28
CA ALA A 267 20.46 2.24 -12.94
C ALA A 267 20.60 2.74 -11.51
N LEU A 268 20.49 4.06 -11.34
CA LEU A 268 20.62 4.75 -10.04
C LEU A 268 19.25 5.08 -9.47
N ARG A 269 19.04 4.77 -8.21
CA ARG A 269 17.80 5.07 -7.47
C ARG A 269 18.12 5.59 -6.08
N ASP A 270 17.26 6.46 -5.60
CA ASP A 270 17.20 6.86 -4.20
C ASP A 270 16.31 5.85 -3.46
N TRP A 271 16.91 5.04 -2.59
CA TRP A 271 16.21 3.99 -1.84
C TRP A 271 16.16 4.32 -0.34
N GLY A 272 14.96 4.47 0.19
CA GLY A 272 14.72 4.65 1.62
C GLY A 272 13.99 3.46 2.26
N TYR A 273 13.77 3.54 3.55
CA TYR A 273 13.04 2.56 4.33
C TYR A 273 11.55 2.91 4.39
N ALA A 274 10.66 1.98 4.04
CA ALA A 274 9.22 2.21 4.01
C ALA A 274 8.64 2.67 5.37
N GLY A 275 9.20 2.19 6.49
CA GLY A 275 8.80 2.64 7.83
C GLY A 275 9.05 4.13 8.09
N ASP A 276 10.11 4.71 7.50
CA ASP A 276 10.36 6.15 7.57
C ASP A 276 9.37 6.94 6.70
N TYR A 277 8.99 6.38 5.54
CA TYR A 277 8.10 7.04 4.58
C TYR A 277 6.66 7.13 5.08
N VAL A 278 6.16 6.12 5.79
CA VAL A 278 4.78 6.19 6.34
C VAL A 278 4.66 7.24 7.44
N GLU A 279 5.72 7.53 8.18
CA GLU A 279 5.76 8.65 9.11
C GLU A 279 5.57 10.00 8.38
N ALA A 280 6.23 10.19 7.22
CA ALA A 280 6.03 11.38 6.39
C ALA A 280 4.58 11.51 5.90
N MET A 281 3.95 10.41 5.47
CA MET A 281 2.55 10.41 5.04
C MET A 281 1.62 10.94 6.14
N TRP A 282 1.82 10.47 7.37
CA TRP A 282 1.06 10.95 8.52
C TRP A 282 1.37 12.41 8.84
N LEU A 283 2.65 12.82 8.89
CA LEU A 283 3.06 14.20 9.19
C LEU A 283 2.46 15.21 8.21
N MET A 284 2.32 14.87 6.92
CA MET A 284 1.68 15.72 5.91
C MET A 284 0.22 16.05 6.27
N LEU A 285 -0.52 15.06 6.79
CA LEU A 285 -1.91 15.25 7.20
C LEU A 285 -2.04 15.93 8.58
N GLN A 286 -0.96 16.16 9.32
CA GLN A 286 -1.01 16.91 10.59
C GLN A 286 -0.73 18.40 10.41
N GLN A 287 -0.42 18.86 9.19
CA GLN A 287 -0.14 20.28 8.92
C GLN A 287 -1.43 21.12 8.91
N ASP A 288 -1.30 22.44 9.09
CA ASP A 288 -2.43 23.38 9.06
C ASP A 288 -2.94 23.61 7.64
N GLN A 289 -2.06 23.50 6.63
CA GLN A 289 -2.39 23.70 5.23
C GLN A 289 -1.94 22.47 4.40
N PRO A 290 -2.78 22.02 3.46
CA PRO A 290 -2.43 20.93 2.56
C PRO A 290 -1.40 21.38 1.53
N ASP A 291 -0.44 20.50 1.20
CA ASP A 291 0.59 20.75 0.18
C ASP A 291 1.17 19.44 -0.34
N ASP A 292 2.07 19.51 -1.32
CA ASP A 292 2.76 18.37 -1.89
C ASP A 292 4.22 18.34 -1.41
N TYR A 293 4.74 17.14 -1.15
CA TYR A 293 6.07 16.98 -0.57
C TYR A 293 6.84 15.84 -1.22
N VAL A 294 8.10 16.08 -1.57
CA VAL A 294 9.04 15.03 -1.92
C VAL A 294 9.49 14.30 -0.65
N VAL A 295 9.48 12.96 -0.72
CA VAL A 295 9.99 12.08 0.33
C VAL A 295 11.08 11.21 -0.29
N ALA A 296 12.34 11.45 0.13
CA ALA A 296 13.52 10.87 -0.44
C ALA A 296 14.67 10.86 0.56
N THR A 297 15.68 10.02 0.34
CA THR A 297 16.90 10.03 1.17
C THR A 297 17.90 11.10 0.74
N GLY A 298 17.83 11.55 -0.51
CA GLY A 298 18.78 12.46 -1.13
C GLY A 298 20.09 11.79 -1.60
N VAL A 299 20.18 10.47 -1.46
CA VAL A 299 21.36 9.69 -1.87
C VAL A 299 20.94 8.59 -2.84
N LYS A 300 21.61 8.54 -3.98
CA LYS A 300 21.35 7.52 -5.01
C LYS A 300 22.42 6.42 -4.96
N HIS A 301 21.97 5.20 -5.16
CA HIS A 301 22.77 4.00 -5.26
C HIS A 301 22.44 3.23 -6.52
N SER A 302 23.41 2.51 -7.06
CA SER A 302 23.18 1.64 -8.22
C SER A 302 22.55 0.29 -7.82
N VAL A 303 21.92 -0.38 -8.78
CA VAL A 303 21.49 -1.77 -8.58
C VAL A 303 22.68 -2.66 -8.28
N ARG A 304 23.87 -2.35 -8.84
CA ARG A 304 25.13 -3.05 -8.57
C ARG A 304 25.51 -2.95 -7.09
N GLU A 305 25.51 -1.73 -6.50
CA GLU A 305 25.78 -1.53 -5.08
C GLU A 305 24.80 -2.29 -4.19
N LEU A 306 23.51 -2.36 -4.60
CA LEU A 306 22.51 -3.15 -3.86
C LEU A 306 22.86 -4.64 -3.89
N VAL A 307 23.29 -5.17 -5.05
CA VAL A 307 23.77 -6.55 -5.19
C VAL A 307 24.98 -6.79 -4.29
N ASP A 308 25.96 -5.89 -4.32
CA ASP A 308 27.21 -6.05 -3.56
C ASP A 308 26.94 -6.10 -2.05
N VAL A 309 26.07 -5.21 -1.55
CA VAL A 309 25.68 -5.19 -0.13
C VAL A 309 24.88 -6.46 0.23
N ALA A 310 23.90 -6.85 -0.60
CA ALA A 310 23.04 -8.01 -0.30
C ALA A 310 23.82 -9.33 -0.31
N PHE A 311 24.65 -9.55 -1.34
CA PHE A 311 25.46 -10.75 -1.46
C PHE A 311 26.57 -10.78 -0.40
N GLY A 312 27.21 -9.63 -0.13
CA GLY A 312 28.18 -9.50 0.95
C GLY A 312 27.59 -9.84 2.32
N ARG A 313 26.34 -9.37 2.63
CA ARG A 313 25.63 -9.75 3.86
C ARG A 313 25.36 -11.25 3.95
N ALA A 314 25.04 -11.89 2.83
CA ALA A 314 24.84 -13.33 2.76
C ALA A 314 26.17 -14.14 2.77
N GLY A 315 27.33 -13.48 2.69
CA GLY A 315 28.64 -14.14 2.58
C GLY A 315 28.85 -14.84 1.24
N LEU A 316 28.38 -14.23 0.15
CA LEU A 316 28.45 -14.73 -1.22
C LEU A 316 29.26 -13.77 -2.11
N ASP A 317 29.91 -14.32 -3.13
CA ASP A 317 30.55 -13.55 -4.20
C ASP A 317 29.55 -13.32 -5.34
N PRO A 318 29.12 -12.05 -5.60
CA PRO A 318 28.15 -11.77 -6.65
C PRO A 318 28.61 -12.21 -8.04
N ALA A 319 29.93 -12.18 -8.33
CA ALA A 319 30.47 -12.54 -9.64
C ALA A 319 30.19 -14.00 -10.01
N ARG A 320 30.00 -14.88 -9.04
CA ARG A 320 29.68 -16.29 -9.23
C ARG A 320 28.21 -16.53 -9.56
N HIS A 321 27.32 -15.67 -9.11
CA HIS A 321 25.88 -15.95 -9.07
C HIS A 321 25.03 -14.95 -9.87
N VAL A 322 25.50 -13.73 -10.11
CA VAL A 322 24.72 -12.71 -10.81
C VAL A 322 25.05 -12.69 -12.29
N ARG A 323 23.99 -12.67 -13.12
CA ARG A 323 24.08 -12.59 -14.59
C ARG A 323 23.19 -11.46 -15.08
N THR A 324 23.67 -10.70 -16.07
CA THR A 324 22.82 -9.72 -16.78
C THR A 324 22.04 -10.42 -17.88
N ASP A 325 20.77 -10.01 -18.04
CA ASP A 325 19.87 -10.55 -19.07
C ASP A 325 19.22 -9.37 -19.81
N PRO A 326 19.55 -9.20 -21.12
CA PRO A 326 18.97 -8.12 -21.93
C PRO A 326 17.44 -8.18 -22.04
N ALA A 327 16.83 -9.36 -21.92
CA ALA A 327 15.39 -9.54 -21.98
C ALA A 327 14.66 -8.88 -20.79
N LEU A 328 15.40 -8.54 -19.71
CA LEU A 328 14.87 -7.87 -18.53
C LEU A 328 15.02 -6.34 -18.57
N LEU A 329 15.51 -5.77 -19.68
CA LEU A 329 15.59 -4.32 -19.87
C LEU A 329 14.18 -3.75 -20.12
N ARG A 330 13.92 -2.56 -19.58
CA ARG A 330 12.64 -1.88 -19.78
C ARG A 330 12.61 -1.20 -21.16
N PRO A 331 11.44 -1.10 -21.83
CA PRO A 331 11.31 -0.40 -23.12
C PRO A 331 11.73 1.07 -23.05
N ALA A 332 11.51 1.71 -21.91
CA ALA A 332 11.92 3.09 -21.65
C ALA A 332 12.46 3.19 -20.21
N GLU A 333 13.78 3.19 -20.10
CA GLU A 333 14.46 3.24 -18.80
C GLU A 333 14.52 4.68 -18.26
N VAL A 334 14.39 4.79 -16.94
CA VAL A 334 14.69 6.00 -16.16
C VAL A 334 16.00 5.70 -15.44
N ASN A 335 17.10 6.31 -15.89
CA ASN A 335 18.43 5.95 -15.41
C ASN A 335 18.75 6.57 -14.04
N HIS A 336 18.22 7.76 -13.74
CA HIS A 336 18.56 8.52 -12.55
C HIS A 336 17.31 9.05 -11.87
N LEU A 337 17.17 8.79 -10.57
CA LEU A 337 16.19 9.40 -9.69
C LEU A 337 16.87 9.68 -8.35
N CYS A 338 16.88 10.96 -7.93
CA CYS A 338 17.42 11.41 -6.65
C CYS A 338 16.55 12.57 -6.16
N GLY A 339 15.96 12.47 -4.97
CA GLY A 339 15.01 13.45 -4.48
C GLY A 339 15.64 14.44 -3.49
N ASP A 340 15.08 15.67 -3.47
CA ASP A 340 15.34 16.66 -2.41
C ASP A 340 14.12 16.76 -1.49
N ALA A 341 14.22 16.16 -0.32
CA ALA A 341 13.21 16.24 0.73
C ALA A 341 13.36 17.50 1.61
N GLY A 342 14.02 18.54 1.13
CA GLY A 342 14.26 19.79 1.87
C GLY A 342 12.97 20.40 2.41
N LYS A 343 11.91 20.45 1.59
CA LYS A 343 10.59 20.97 2.00
C LYS A 343 9.98 20.18 3.16
N ALA A 344 10.01 18.86 3.09
CA ALA A 344 9.49 17.98 4.16
C ALA A 344 10.29 18.15 5.46
N ARG A 345 11.62 18.24 5.35
CA ARG A 345 12.51 18.51 6.48
C ARG A 345 12.21 19.86 7.13
N ASP A 346 12.05 20.91 6.33
CA ASP A 346 11.92 22.29 6.83
C ASP A 346 10.51 22.58 7.37
N LYS A 347 9.48 21.92 6.84
CA LYS A 347 8.07 22.12 7.26
C LYS A 347 7.68 21.30 8.49
N PHE A 348 8.08 20.03 8.56
CA PHE A 348 7.66 19.14 9.65
C PHE A 348 8.79 18.23 10.19
N GLY A 349 10.05 18.59 9.92
CA GLY A 349 11.21 17.96 10.55
C GLY A 349 11.52 16.54 10.06
N TRP A 350 10.88 16.04 9.01
CA TRP A 350 11.08 14.68 8.55
C TRP A 350 12.48 14.45 7.99
N ARG A 351 13.10 13.33 8.39
CA ARG A 351 14.39 12.84 7.89
C ARG A 351 14.36 11.31 7.82
N PRO A 352 15.03 10.69 6.83
CA PRO A 352 15.23 9.24 6.82
C PRO A 352 16.09 8.84 8.04
N LYS A 353 15.70 7.74 8.70
CA LYS A 353 16.38 7.20 9.90
C LYS A 353 17.24 5.98 9.59
N VAL A 354 16.91 5.27 8.50
CA VAL A 354 17.60 4.05 8.07
C VAL A 354 18.39 4.34 6.80
N ASP A 355 19.70 4.12 6.84
CA ASP A 355 20.57 4.26 5.68
C ASP A 355 20.44 3.06 4.71
N PHE A 356 20.96 3.24 3.50
CA PHE A 356 20.86 2.25 2.42
C PHE A 356 21.44 0.87 2.81
N ARG A 357 22.64 0.83 3.42
CA ARG A 357 23.29 -0.41 3.80
C ARG A 357 22.47 -1.18 4.82
N LYS A 358 22.04 -0.49 5.88
CA LYS A 358 21.21 -1.08 6.94
C LYS A 358 19.87 -1.58 6.40
N LEU A 359 19.27 -0.84 5.46
CA LEU A 359 18.03 -1.26 4.78
C LEU A 359 18.23 -2.58 4.04
N VAL A 360 19.28 -2.69 3.22
CA VAL A 360 19.55 -3.90 2.44
C VAL A 360 19.88 -5.08 3.36
N GLU A 361 20.70 -4.87 4.38
CA GLU A 361 21.06 -5.91 5.37
C GLU A 361 19.83 -6.42 6.12
N MET A 362 18.92 -5.53 6.55
CA MET A 362 17.64 -5.90 7.19
C MET A 362 16.76 -6.74 6.27
N MET A 363 16.69 -6.41 4.99
CA MET A 363 15.93 -7.18 4.01
C MET A 363 16.52 -8.57 3.80
N VAL A 364 17.85 -8.68 3.69
CA VAL A 364 18.55 -9.97 3.56
C VAL A 364 18.32 -10.87 4.79
N ASP A 365 18.46 -10.31 5.98
CA ASP A 365 18.27 -11.05 7.23
C ASP A 365 16.84 -11.63 7.32
N ALA A 366 15.84 -10.80 7.01
CA ALA A 366 14.44 -11.23 6.98
C ALA A 366 14.17 -12.31 5.90
N ASP A 367 14.80 -12.19 4.73
CA ASP A 367 14.68 -13.20 3.68
C ASP A 367 15.37 -14.52 4.05
N LEU A 368 16.52 -14.49 4.72
CA LEU A 368 17.18 -15.69 5.25
C LEU A 368 16.28 -16.44 6.24
N GLU A 369 15.65 -15.72 7.17
CA GLU A 369 14.72 -16.32 8.13
C GLU A 369 13.49 -16.92 7.45
N ARG A 370 12.93 -16.21 6.47
CA ARG A 370 11.76 -16.66 5.72
C ARG A 370 12.07 -17.90 4.90
N VAL A 371 13.18 -17.91 4.13
CA VAL A 371 13.56 -19.05 3.28
C VAL A 371 13.92 -20.27 4.13
N ARG A 372 14.56 -20.10 5.30
CA ARG A 372 14.79 -21.22 6.24
C ARG A 372 13.48 -21.87 6.68
N ARG A 373 12.46 -21.03 7.02
CA ARG A 373 11.13 -21.56 7.38
C ARG A 373 10.44 -22.26 6.20
N GLU A 374 10.57 -21.74 4.98
CA GLU A 374 10.03 -22.38 3.78
C GLU A 374 10.66 -23.78 3.57
N ILE A 375 11.98 -23.92 3.75
CA ILE A 375 12.70 -25.21 3.60
C ILE A 375 12.28 -26.23 4.68
N VAL A 376 12.02 -25.78 5.89
CA VAL A 376 11.61 -26.68 7.00
C VAL A 376 10.14 -27.11 6.87
N ALA A 377 9.30 -26.30 6.23
CA ALA A 377 7.87 -26.58 6.08
C ALA A 377 7.51 -27.40 4.82
N GLY A 378 8.42 -27.53 3.85
CA GLY A 378 8.25 -28.31 2.59
C GLY A 378 9.04 -29.56 2.57
#